data_a2129d7663d96e10858a314dfb698f00
#
_entry.id   a2129d7663d96e10858a314dfb698f00
#
_cell.length_a   1.000
_cell.length_b   1.000
_cell.length_c   1.000
_cell.angle_alpha   90.00
_cell.angle_beta   90.00
_cell.angle_gamma   90.00
#
_symmetry.space_group_name_H-M   'P 1'
#
loop_
_entity.id
_entity.type
_entity.pdbx_description
1 polymer ?
#
loop_
_entity_poly.entity_id
_entity_poly.type
_entity_poly.pdbx_seq_one_letter_code
_entity_poly.pdbx_strand_id
1 'polypeptide(L)'
;QGFLLELMPEILKERPDAYLLLLGEGDDRPMLERKIRELGLEEYVRMTGNVRNVPDYLNAMDAFALPSLYEGMPLSIVEVQTNGLPCVISDRVPKDVFLTELIQPLPLENKAAWVRAICAAKREHSEEYAARLMKSGFDVQTAMEKIYEIYEGGR
;
A
#
# COMPACT_ATOMS: atom_id res chain seq x y z
N GLN A 1 10.47 -3.75 0.35
CA GLN A 1 10.44 -3.63 1.82
C GLN A 1 11.75 -3.02 2.35
N GLY A 2 12.92 -3.45 1.85
CA GLY A 2 14.24 -2.93 2.29
C GLY A 2 14.39 -1.42 2.19
N PHE A 3 13.76 -0.79 1.19
CA PHE A 3 13.69 0.67 1.04
C PHE A 3 12.96 1.33 2.22
N LEU A 4 11.83 0.78 2.65
CA LEU A 4 11.07 1.33 3.79
C LEU A 4 11.86 1.23 5.10
N LEU A 5 12.61 0.13 5.31
CA LEU A 5 13.50 0.01 6.46
C LEU A 5 14.56 1.12 6.50
N GLU A 6 15.07 1.54 5.34
CA GLU A 6 16.04 2.65 5.26
C GLU A 6 15.43 4.02 5.57
N LEU A 7 14.13 4.18 5.41
CA LEU A 7 13.42 5.43 5.75
C LEU A 7 13.08 5.52 7.25
N MET A 8 12.91 4.38 7.92
CA MET A 8 12.43 4.32 9.31
C MET A 8 13.23 5.21 10.29
N PRO A 9 14.58 5.25 10.25
CA PRO A 9 15.33 6.13 11.15
C PRO A 9 14.95 7.62 11.03
N GLU A 10 14.69 8.11 9.81
CA GLU A 10 14.27 9.49 9.59
C GLU A 10 12.78 9.70 9.94
N ILE A 11 11.92 8.72 9.66
CA ILE A 11 10.51 8.75 10.08
C ILE A 11 10.41 8.82 11.60
N LEU A 12 11.18 8.03 12.34
CA LEU A 12 11.17 8.00 13.79
C LEU A 12 11.67 9.30 14.43
N LYS A 13 12.47 10.12 13.77
CA LYS A 13 12.82 11.47 14.23
C LYS A 13 11.62 12.42 14.24
N GLU A 14 10.75 12.31 13.22
CA GLU A 14 9.54 13.14 13.09
C GLU A 14 8.34 12.53 13.84
N ARG A 15 8.25 11.21 13.84
CA ARG A 15 7.18 10.43 14.45
C ARG A 15 7.76 9.29 15.29
N PRO A 16 8.14 9.57 16.55
CA PRO A 16 8.75 8.56 17.43
C PRO A 16 7.83 7.37 17.76
N ASP A 17 6.55 7.52 17.55
CA ASP A 17 5.48 6.51 17.68
C ASP A 17 5.21 5.71 16.42
N ALA A 18 5.93 5.97 15.33
CA ALA A 18 5.73 5.28 14.06
C ALA A 18 6.08 3.80 14.16
N TYR A 19 5.27 2.97 13.50
CA TYR A 19 5.42 1.53 13.46
C TYR A 19 5.25 1.01 12.03
N LEU A 20 6.18 0.20 11.56
CA LEU A 20 6.12 -0.40 10.23
C LEU A 20 5.61 -1.85 10.30
N LEU A 21 4.51 -2.12 9.61
CA LEU A 21 4.01 -3.48 9.39
C LEU A 21 4.39 -3.95 7.98
N LEU A 22 5.05 -5.11 7.91
CA LEU A 22 5.33 -5.82 6.65
C LEU A 22 4.47 -7.09 6.62
N LEU A 23 3.44 -7.08 5.77
CA LEU A 23 2.51 -8.21 5.62
C LEU A 23 2.96 -9.10 4.47
N GLY A 24 2.99 -10.39 4.71
CA GLY A 24 3.35 -11.41 3.72
C GLY A 24 4.62 -12.17 4.05
N GLU A 25 4.92 -13.13 3.21
CA GLU A 25 6.14 -13.95 3.24
C GLU A 25 6.90 -13.80 1.93
N GLY A 26 8.19 -14.12 1.96
CA GLY A 26 9.06 -14.11 0.78
C GLY A 26 10.49 -14.51 1.11
N ASP A 27 11.23 -14.85 0.07
CA ASP A 27 12.63 -15.33 0.17
C ASP A 27 13.58 -14.30 0.79
N ASP A 28 13.23 -13.02 0.71
CA ASP A 28 14.02 -11.91 1.28
C ASP A 28 13.85 -11.76 2.80
N ARG A 29 12.97 -12.53 3.46
CA ARG A 29 12.74 -12.43 4.90
C ARG A 29 14.02 -12.44 5.75
N PRO A 30 14.97 -13.38 5.57
CA PRO A 30 16.18 -13.40 6.39
C PRO A 30 17.06 -12.15 6.20
N MET A 31 17.06 -11.59 4.99
CA MET A 31 17.78 -10.36 4.68
C MET A 31 17.13 -9.15 5.37
N LEU A 32 15.80 -9.06 5.32
CA LEU A 32 15.05 -7.99 5.98
C LEU A 32 15.19 -8.05 7.51
N GLU A 33 15.11 -9.23 8.13
CA GLU A 33 15.34 -9.42 9.57
C GLU A 33 16.75 -9.02 10.00
N ARG A 34 17.77 -9.29 9.18
CA ARG A 34 19.12 -8.81 9.43
C ARG A 34 19.19 -7.29 9.39
N LYS A 35 18.59 -6.68 8.36
CA LYS A 35 18.58 -5.22 8.19
C LYS A 35 17.84 -4.52 9.33
N ILE A 36 16.74 -5.09 9.84
CA ILE A 36 16.02 -4.59 11.01
C ILE A 36 16.96 -4.52 12.22
N ARG A 37 17.72 -5.59 12.50
CA ARG A 37 18.71 -5.62 13.61
C ARG A 37 19.84 -4.62 13.40
N GLU A 38 20.40 -4.56 12.19
CA GLU A 38 21.48 -3.62 11.86
C GLU A 38 21.11 -2.16 12.06
N LEU A 39 19.83 -1.83 11.85
CA LEU A 39 19.27 -0.48 12.03
C LEU A 39 18.69 -0.23 13.43
N GLY A 40 18.65 -1.23 14.32
CA GLY A 40 18.07 -1.12 15.65
C GLY A 40 16.56 -0.88 15.63
N LEU A 41 15.84 -1.52 14.69
CA LEU A 41 14.42 -1.28 14.43
C LEU A 41 13.50 -2.38 14.98
N GLU A 42 13.99 -3.29 15.83
CA GLU A 42 13.26 -4.46 16.31
C GLU A 42 11.96 -4.10 17.03
N GLU A 43 11.93 -2.96 17.73
CA GLU A 43 10.74 -2.47 18.43
C GLU A 43 9.76 -1.69 17.53
N TYR A 44 10.20 -1.30 16.34
CA TYR A 44 9.45 -0.43 15.40
C TYR A 44 8.98 -1.13 14.13
N VAL A 45 9.40 -2.37 13.91
CA VAL A 45 9.07 -3.12 12.69
C VAL A 45 8.57 -4.51 13.03
N ARG A 46 7.45 -4.89 12.46
CA ARG A 46 6.93 -6.24 12.56
C ARG A 46 6.70 -6.86 11.18
N MET A 47 7.25 -8.05 10.99
CA MET A 47 6.97 -8.92 9.86
C MET A 47 5.92 -9.95 10.30
N THR A 48 4.70 -9.83 9.76
CA THR A 48 3.57 -10.65 10.21
C THR A 48 3.54 -12.05 9.62
N GLY A 49 4.25 -12.25 8.50
CA GLY A 49 4.00 -13.41 7.66
C GLY A 49 2.66 -13.31 6.91
N ASN A 50 2.19 -14.43 6.39
CA ASN A 50 0.89 -14.49 5.71
C ASN A 50 -0.25 -14.29 6.70
N VAL A 51 -1.13 -13.35 6.42
CA VAL A 51 -2.33 -13.05 7.21
C VAL A 51 -3.58 -13.37 6.39
N ARG A 52 -4.67 -13.79 7.05
CA ARG A 52 -5.94 -14.13 6.39
C ARG A 52 -6.92 -12.96 6.33
N ASN A 53 -6.80 -12.01 7.25
CA ASN A 53 -7.72 -10.91 7.45
C ASN A 53 -7.07 -9.56 7.13
N VAL A 54 -6.54 -9.41 5.92
CA VAL A 54 -5.90 -8.16 5.46
C VAL A 54 -6.74 -6.91 5.77
N PRO A 55 -8.09 -6.90 5.61
CA PRO A 55 -8.90 -5.73 5.94
C PRO A 55 -8.75 -5.22 7.37
N ASP A 56 -8.58 -6.12 8.36
CA ASP A 56 -8.39 -5.70 9.76
C ASP A 56 -7.07 -4.95 9.96
N TYR A 57 -6.01 -5.41 9.27
CA TYR A 57 -4.73 -4.70 9.27
C TYR A 57 -4.84 -3.35 8.59
N LEU A 58 -5.50 -3.27 7.43
CA LEU A 58 -5.72 -2.00 6.74
C LEU A 58 -6.54 -1.02 7.60
N ASN A 59 -7.52 -1.53 8.37
CA ASN A 59 -8.29 -0.71 9.29
C ASN A 59 -7.46 -0.14 10.45
N ALA A 60 -6.38 -0.81 10.83
CA ALA A 60 -5.49 -0.38 11.90
C ALA A 60 -4.35 0.54 11.44
N MET A 61 -4.16 0.72 10.12
CA MET A 61 -3.08 1.53 9.54
C MET A 61 -3.50 2.98 9.33
N ASP A 62 -2.53 3.90 9.40
CA ASP A 62 -2.70 5.32 9.08
C ASP A 62 -2.27 5.66 7.66
N ALA A 63 -1.34 4.89 7.09
CA ALA A 63 -0.83 5.06 5.73
C ALA A 63 -0.36 3.74 5.14
N PHE A 64 -0.35 3.66 3.81
CA PHE A 64 0.21 2.55 3.06
C PHE A 64 1.38 3.03 2.18
N ALA A 65 2.43 2.23 2.10
CA ALA A 65 3.61 2.54 1.29
C ALA A 65 3.99 1.39 0.36
N LEU A 66 4.12 1.66 -0.95
CA LEU A 66 4.51 0.68 -1.97
C LEU A 66 5.68 1.18 -2.81
N PRO A 67 6.94 0.96 -2.38
CA PRO A 67 8.14 1.36 -3.11
C PRO A 67 8.55 0.31 -4.16
N SER A 68 7.64 -0.10 -5.01
CA SER A 68 7.90 -1.13 -6.03
C SER A 68 8.69 -0.57 -7.20
N LEU A 69 9.64 -1.37 -7.69
CA LEU A 69 10.39 -1.10 -8.91
C LEU A 69 9.58 -1.39 -10.17
N TYR A 70 8.70 -2.39 -10.08
CA TYR A 70 7.83 -2.83 -11.15
C TYR A 70 6.58 -3.47 -10.56
N GLU A 71 5.43 -3.15 -11.15
CA GLU A 71 4.14 -3.78 -10.85
C GLU A 71 3.37 -4.02 -12.16
N GLY A 72 2.61 -5.10 -12.21
CA GLY A 72 1.61 -5.30 -13.25
C GLY A 72 0.33 -4.55 -12.88
N MET A 73 -0.52 -5.18 -12.08
CA MET A 73 -1.72 -4.58 -11.50
C MET A 73 -1.72 -4.87 -9.98
N PRO A 74 -1.23 -3.95 -9.15
CA PRO A 74 -1.15 -4.17 -7.71
C PRO A 74 -2.53 -4.06 -7.07
N LEU A 75 -3.24 -5.18 -6.89
CA LEU A 75 -4.56 -5.22 -6.26
C LEU A 75 -4.56 -4.63 -4.85
N SER A 76 -3.45 -4.75 -4.13
CA SER A 76 -3.28 -4.11 -2.82
C SER A 76 -3.52 -2.59 -2.85
N ILE A 77 -3.16 -1.90 -3.95
CA ILE A 77 -3.44 -0.47 -4.12
C ILE A 77 -4.94 -0.21 -4.23
N VAL A 78 -5.69 -1.09 -4.88
CA VAL A 78 -7.15 -0.99 -4.96
C VAL A 78 -7.78 -1.19 -3.58
N GLU A 79 -7.35 -2.22 -2.85
CA GLU A 79 -7.83 -2.53 -1.50
C GLU A 79 -7.60 -1.38 -0.51
N VAL A 80 -6.40 -0.79 -0.51
CA VAL A 80 -6.08 0.32 0.41
C VAL A 80 -6.85 1.59 0.07
N GLN A 81 -7.06 1.90 -1.21
CA GLN A 81 -7.91 3.02 -1.62
C GLN A 81 -9.37 2.80 -1.21
N THR A 82 -9.90 1.58 -1.37
CA THR A 82 -11.25 1.22 -0.92
C THR A 82 -11.40 1.45 0.58
N ASN A 83 -10.34 1.21 1.34
CA ASN A 83 -10.30 1.39 2.78
C ASN A 83 -10.05 2.84 3.24
N GLY A 84 -9.87 3.79 2.31
CA GLY A 84 -9.61 5.20 2.63
C GLY A 84 -8.21 5.47 3.18
N LEU A 85 -7.23 4.61 2.88
CA LEU A 85 -5.86 4.79 3.33
C LEU A 85 -5.07 5.69 2.36
N PRO A 86 -4.39 6.74 2.84
CA PRO A 86 -3.42 7.45 2.03
C PRO A 86 -2.28 6.53 1.59
N CYS A 87 -1.92 6.62 0.32
CA CYS A 87 -0.97 5.71 -0.32
C CYS A 87 0.24 6.48 -0.86
N VAL A 88 1.41 6.24 -0.31
CA VAL A 88 2.69 6.72 -0.87
C VAL A 88 3.28 5.59 -1.70
N ILE A 89 3.39 5.79 -3.00
CA ILE A 89 3.79 4.72 -3.93
C ILE A 89 4.90 5.17 -4.86
N SER A 90 5.61 4.22 -5.44
CA SER A 90 6.58 4.51 -6.50
C SER A 90 5.87 5.09 -7.74
N ASP A 91 6.45 6.10 -8.37
CA ASP A 91 6.00 6.66 -9.65
C ASP A 91 6.12 5.68 -10.83
N ARG A 92 6.73 4.51 -10.60
CA ARG A 92 6.84 3.39 -11.55
C ARG A 92 5.61 2.47 -11.55
N VAL A 93 4.68 2.66 -10.60
CA VAL A 93 3.42 1.93 -10.55
C VAL A 93 2.50 2.42 -11.67
N PRO A 94 1.82 1.52 -12.42
CA PRO A 94 0.90 1.90 -13.48
C PRO A 94 -0.19 2.85 -12.99
N LYS A 95 -0.48 3.90 -13.79
CA LYS A 95 -1.47 4.92 -13.42
C LYS A 95 -2.92 4.42 -13.46
N ASP A 96 -3.17 3.28 -14.07
CA ASP A 96 -4.49 2.67 -14.19
C ASP A 96 -5.12 2.31 -12.82
N VAL A 97 -4.27 2.17 -11.78
CA VAL A 97 -4.72 1.93 -10.40
C VAL A 97 -4.87 3.21 -9.57
N PHE A 98 -4.66 4.41 -10.14
CA PHE A 98 -4.82 5.69 -9.45
C PHE A 98 -6.29 6.14 -9.53
N LEU A 99 -7.12 5.57 -8.68
CA LEU A 99 -8.58 5.73 -8.74
C LEU A 99 -9.09 6.86 -7.83
N THR A 100 -8.25 7.31 -6.91
CA THR A 100 -8.57 8.35 -5.92
C THR A 100 -7.39 9.31 -5.72
N GLU A 101 -7.65 10.44 -5.08
CA GLU A 101 -6.67 11.42 -4.62
C GLU A 101 -5.80 10.94 -3.45
N LEU A 102 -6.09 9.77 -2.89
CA LEU A 102 -5.28 9.16 -1.82
C LEU A 102 -3.90 8.72 -2.29
N ILE A 103 -3.70 8.61 -3.61
CA ILE A 103 -2.44 8.15 -4.20
C ILE A 103 -1.46 9.32 -4.36
N GLN A 104 -0.30 9.18 -3.73
CA GLN A 104 0.84 10.09 -3.91
C GLN A 104 2.01 9.34 -4.54
N PRO A 105 2.22 9.45 -5.87
CA PRO A 105 3.35 8.82 -6.54
C PRO A 105 4.62 9.63 -6.32
N LEU A 106 5.72 8.96 -5.98
CA LEU A 106 7.03 9.57 -5.72
C LEU A 106 8.16 8.76 -6.36
N PRO A 107 9.21 9.43 -6.88
CA PRO A 107 10.42 8.73 -7.34
C PRO A 107 11.16 8.11 -6.17
N LEU A 108 11.68 6.89 -6.35
CA LEU A 108 12.41 6.15 -5.31
C LEU A 108 13.71 6.85 -4.90
N GLU A 109 14.29 7.62 -5.79
CA GLU A 109 15.53 8.37 -5.57
C GLU A 109 15.36 9.49 -4.53
N ASN A 110 14.12 9.97 -4.31
CA ASN A 110 13.83 11.08 -3.41
C ASN A 110 13.33 10.59 -2.04
N LYS A 111 14.19 9.95 -1.26
CA LYS A 111 13.88 9.43 0.08
C LYS A 111 13.27 10.48 1.02
N ALA A 112 13.75 11.72 0.96
CA ALA A 112 13.24 12.80 1.80
C ALA A 112 11.77 13.15 1.48
N ALA A 113 11.35 13.05 0.21
CA ALA A 113 9.94 13.22 -0.15
C ALA A 113 9.07 12.08 0.40
N TRP A 114 9.57 10.84 0.38
CA TRP A 114 8.88 9.70 0.97
C TRP A 114 8.66 9.87 2.48
N VAL A 115 9.71 10.26 3.21
CA VAL A 115 9.62 10.51 4.67
C VAL A 115 8.55 11.57 4.95
N ARG A 116 8.62 12.74 4.28
CA ARG A 116 7.62 13.81 4.47
C ARG A 116 6.20 13.36 4.15
N ALA A 117 6.03 12.62 3.04
CA ALA A 117 4.71 12.15 2.62
C ALA A 117 4.11 11.15 3.62
N ILE A 118 4.92 10.19 4.10
CA ILE A 118 4.49 9.20 5.10
C ILE A 118 4.16 9.90 6.43
N CYS A 119 5.01 10.80 6.90
CA CYS A 119 4.77 11.53 8.17
C CYS A 119 3.58 12.50 8.11
N ALA A 120 3.28 13.04 6.93
CA ALA A 120 2.14 13.94 6.71
C ALA A 120 0.82 13.19 6.41
N ALA A 121 0.89 11.90 6.13
CA ALA A 121 -0.29 11.10 5.80
C ALA A 121 -1.34 11.17 6.93
N LYS A 122 -2.58 11.43 6.53
CA LYS A 122 -3.73 11.45 7.45
C LYS A 122 -4.85 10.64 6.83
N ARG A 123 -5.33 9.66 7.57
CA ARG A 123 -6.44 8.85 7.15
C ARG A 123 -7.73 9.67 7.16
N GLU A 124 -8.44 9.65 6.04
CA GLU A 124 -9.79 10.20 5.93
C GLU A 124 -10.76 9.04 5.80
N HIS A 125 -11.56 8.81 6.83
CA HIS A 125 -12.62 7.82 6.77
C HIS A 125 -13.76 8.35 5.92
N SER A 126 -13.94 7.77 4.73
CA SER A 126 -15.07 8.08 3.85
C SER A 126 -15.56 6.79 3.19
N GLU A 127 -16.85 6.50 3.37
CA GLU A 127 -17.54 5.43 2.61
C GLU A 127 -17.60 5.74 1.10
N GLU A 128 -17.32 6.98 0.72
CA GLU A 128 -17.31 7.43 -0.66
C GLU A 128 -16.22 6.73 -1.49
N TYR A 129 -15.07 6.43 -0.91
CA TYR A 129 -13.98 5.74 -1.63
C TYR A 129 -14.41 4.35 -2.09
N ALA A 130 -15.05 3.56 -1.25
CA ALA A 130 -15.57 2.25 -1.62
C ALA A 130 -16.58 2.36 -2.77
N ALA A 131 -17.51 3.32 -2.69
CA ALA A 131 -18.49 3.54 -3.74
C ALA A 131 -17.87 4.00 -5.07
N ARG A 132 -16.81 4.80 -5.04
CA ARG A 132 -16.07 5.24 -6.24
C ARG A 132 -15.36 4.06 -6.91
N LEU A 133 -14.72 3.19 -6.14
CA LEU A 133 -14.01 2.03 -6.68
C LEU A 133 -14.94 0.99 -7.27
N MET A 134 -16.10 0.75 -6.67
CA MET A 134 -17.15 -0.09 -7.25
C MET A 134 -17.56 0.40 -8.65
N LYS A 135 -17.79 1.71 -8.81
CA LYS A 135 -18.13 2.32 -10.11
C LYS A 135 -16.99 2.23 -11.14
N SER A 136 -15.75 2.10 -10.70
CA SER A 136 -14.57 1.98 -11.58
C SER A 136 -14.37 0.56 -12.14
N GLY A 137 -15.24 -0.40 -11.77
CA GLY A 137 -15.22 -1.77 -12.31
C GLY A 137 -14.31 -2.75 -11.54
N PHE A 138 -13.84 -2.37 -10.35
CA PHE A 138 -13.09 -3.25 -9.44
C PHE A 138 -14.00 -4.04 -8.49
N ASP A 139 -15.31 -3.92 -8.66
CA ASP A 139 -16.29 -4.75 -7.99
C ASP A 139 -16.52 -6.06 -8.79
N VAL A 140 -16.52 -7.18 -8.08
CA VAL A 140 -16.69 -8.51 -8.69
C VAL A 140 -18.01 -8.63 -9.44
N GLN A 141 -19.10 -8.05 -8.92
CA GLN A 141 -20.41 -8.14 -9.54
C GLN A 141 -20.44 -7.38 -10.87
N THR A 142 -19.94 -6.14 -10.89
CA THR A 142 -19.82 -5.33 -12.13
C THR A 142 -18.88 -5.98 -13.15
N ALA A 143 -17.78 -6.60 -12.69
CA ALA A 143 -16.86 -7.33 -13.56
C ALA A 143 -17.53 -8.55 -14.20
N MET A 144 -18.31 -9.30 -13.42
CA MET A 144 -19.07 -10.47 -13.91
C MET A 144 -20.13 -10.07 -14.95
N GLU A 145 -20.88 -9.00 -14.72
CA GLU A 145 -21.86 -8.47 -15.67
C GLU A 145 -21.22 -8.15 -17.02
N LYS A 146 -20.06 -7.45 -17.03
CA LYS A 146 -19.31 -7.15 -18.24
C LYS A 146 -18.80 -8.41 -18.95
N ILE A 147 -18.38 -9.42 -18.23
CA ILE A 147 -17.96 -10.70 -18.79
C ILE A 147 -19.14 -11.39 -19.46
N TYR A 148 -20.32 -11.43 -18.82
CA TYR A 148 -21.53 -11.99 -19.42
C TYR A 148 -21.95 -11.26 -20.69
N GLU A 149 -21.92 -9.93 -20.70
CA GLU A 149 -22.22 -9.13 -21.90
C GLU A 149 -21.30 -9.49 -23.08
N ILE A 150 -19.99 -9.69 -22.81
CA ILE A 150 -19.03 -10.10 -23.84
C ILE A 150 -19.36 -11.50 -24.40
N TYR A 151 -19.73 -12.44 -23.54
CA TYR A 151 -20.07 -13.80 -23.95
C TYR A 151 -21.43 -13.89 -24.67
N GLU A 152 -22.42 -13.10 -24.27
CA GLU A 152 -23.75 -13.08 -24.89
C GLU A 152 -23.82 -12.20 -26.14
N GLY A 153 -23.10 -11.07 -26.18
CA GLY A 153 -23.05 -10.14 -27.31
C GLY A 153 -22.23 -10.62 -28.50
N GLY A 154 -21.53 -11.73 -28.36
CA GLY A 154 -20.75 -12.39 -29.44
C GLY A 154 -21.53 -13.44 -30.26
N ARG A 155 -22.87 -13.45 -30.18
CA ARG A 155 -23.73 -14.31 -31.02
C ARG A 155 -24.44 -13.54 -32.09
#